data_76a1b0fedffe8a45432e84520f9e863a
#
_entry.id   76a1b0fedffe8a45432e84520f9e863a
#
_cell.length_a   1.000
_cell.length_b   1.000
_cell.length_c   1.000
_cell.angle_alpha   90.00
_cell.angle_beta   90.00
_cell.angle_gamma   90.00
#
_symmetry.space_group_name_H-M   'P 1'
#
loop_
_entity.id
_entity.type
_entity.pdbx_description
1 polymer ?
#
loop_
_entity_poly.entity_id
_entity_poly.type
_entity_poly.pdbx_seq_one_letter_code
_entity_poly.pdbx_strand_id
1 'polypeptide(L)'
;LAEERNYEVTHDRITGAYNRICYMDYINRRQNLESVGIVIIDINEVRNIFDEFGQSFVDNLMIDYYRLLDKVFPKSCIYRIGDDDFAVICENISQCDFLDQVRALKGQLKIGDFTACIGYVWDDYEKDIKRMENHAYDMLYMEKQKWYDQKDEHSYKWSTLTRELVKKDIEDGMFFVYLQPKVDYSNDRCYGAEALVRYAKPDNLANVIDRLEKSRNIKYMDLFVLENVCK
;
A
#
# COMPACT_ATOMS: atom_id res chain seq x y z
N LEU A 1 -22.11 22.65 -15.80
CA LEU A 1 -22.89 21.68 -14.99
C LEU A 1 -22.65 20.20 -15.43
N ALA A 2 -22.64 19.86 -16.73
CA ALA A 2 -22.39 18.49 -17.20
C ALA A 2 -20.87 18.15 -17.16
N GLU A 3 -20.02 19.07 -17.56
CA GLU A 3 -18.56 18.92 -17.52
C GLU A 3 -18.02 18.86 -16.08
N GLU A 4 -18.52 19.68 -15.17
CA GLU A 4 -18.18 19.67 -13.75
C GLU A 4 -18.56 18.33 -13.09
N ARG A 5 -19.75 17.79 -13.38
CA ARG A 5 -20.14 16.46 -12.91
C ARG A 5 -19.25 15.35 -13.46
N ASN A 6 -18.83 15.44 -14.72
CA ASN A 6 -17.94 14.47 -15.31
C ASN A 6 -16.55 14.52 -14.69
N TYR A 7 -16.06 15.73 -14.38
CA TYR A 7 -14.79 15.91 -13.68
C TYR A 7 -14.81 15.30 -12.27
N GLU A 8 -15.87 15.54 -11.49
CA GLU A 8 -16.03 14.95 -10.14
C GLU A 8 -16.12 13.43 -10.12
N VAL A 9 -16.59 12.82 -11.21
CA VAL A 9 -16.67 11.34 -11.34
C VAL A 9 -15.31 10.72 -11.69
N THR A 10 -14.44 11.47 -12.37
CA THR A 10 -13.19 10.96 -12.94
C THR A 10 -11.94 11.39 -12.18
N HIS A 11 -12.02 12.42 -11.36
CA HIS A 11 -10.86 12.99 -10.67
C HIS A 11 -10.99 12.92 -9.14
N ASP A 12 -9.84 12.90 -8.49
CA ASP A 12 -9.72 13.06 -7.05
C ASP A 12 -9.92 14.52 -6.66
N ARG A 13 -10.81 14.78 -5.71
CA ARG A 13 -11.21 16.16 -5.32
C ARG A 13 -10.12 16.94 -4.61
N ILE A 14 -9.15 16.25 -3.99
CA ILE A 14 -8.08 16.89 -3.23
C ILE A 14 -6.96 17.30 -4.17
N THR A 15 -6.49 16.38 -4.99
CA THR A 15 -5.30 16.57 -5.81
C THR A 15 -5.58 17.02 -7.23
N GLY A 16 -6.75 16.67 -7.80
CA GLY A 16 -7.06 16.83 -9.20
C GLY A 16 -6.48 15.76 -10.13
N ALA A 17 -5.78 14.76 -9.57
CA ALA A 17 -5.38 13.58 -10.32
C ALA A 17 -6.61 12.76 -10.77
N TYR A 18 -6.46 11.89 -11.76
CA TYR A 18 -7.50 10.88 -12.01
C TYR A 18 -7.71 10.02 -10.77
N ASN A 19 -8.94 9.61 -10.52
CA ASN A 19 -9.26 8.79 -9.36
C ASN A 19 -9.00 7.29 -9.60
N ARG A 20 -9.13 6.50 -8.53
CA ARG A 20 -8.95 5.06 -8.56
C ARG A 20 -9.88 4.34 -9.56
N ILE A 21 -11.09 4.84 -9.77
CA ILE A 21 -12.05 4.23 -10.72
C ILE A 21 -11.50 4.30 -12.14
N CYS A 22 -10.98 5.46 -12.54
CA CYS A 22 -10.35 5.65 -13.83
C CYS A 22 -9.08 4.80 -14.00
N TYR A 23 -8.29 4.65 -12.92
CA TYR A 23 -7.13 3.77 -12.92
C TYR A 23 -7.52 2.31 -13.16
N MET A 24 -8.48 1.78 -12.41
CA MET A 24 -8.95 0.41 -12.55
C MET A 24 -9.55 0.13 -13.92
N ASP A 25 -10.26 1.10 -14.47
CA ASP A 25 -10.80 1.00 -15.83
C ASP A 25 -9.66 0.96 -16.86
N TYR A 26 -8.62 1.77 -16.69
CA TYR A 26 -7.44 1.76 -17.56
C TYR A 26 -6.71 0.40 -17.51
N ILE A 27 -6.40 -0.11 -16.33
CA ILE A 27 -5.66 -1.38 -16.14
C ILE A 27 -6.43 -2.57 -16.74
N ASN A 28 -7.75 -2.54 -16.71
CA ASN A 28 -8.59 -3.63 -17.20
C ASN A 28 -8.90 -3.53 -18.72
N ARG A 29 -8.58 -2.41 -19.37
CA ARG A 29 -8.77 -2.27 -20.81
C ARG A 29 -7.60 -2.90 -21.56
N ARG A 30 -7.93 -3.53 -22.71
CA ARG A 30 -6.91 -3.97 -23.67
C ARG A 30 -6.34 -2.72 -24.36
N GLN A 31 -5.06 -2.44 -24.15
CA GLN A 31 -4.37 -1.32 -24.77
C GLN A 31 -3.62 -1.80 -26.03
N ASN A 32 -3.64 -0.97 -27.09
CA ASN A 32 -2.82 -1.20 -28.27
C ASN A 32 -1.71 -0.13 -28.30
N LEU A 33 -0.77 -0.25 -27.35
CA LEU A 33 0.33 0.69 -27.16
C LEU A 33 1.61 0.13 -27.79
N GLU A 34 2.48 1.01 -28.27
CA GLU A 34 3.81 0.65 -28.75
C GLU A 34 4.76 0.38 -27.57
N SER A 35 4.62 1.18 -26.52
CA SER A 35 5.37 1.01 -25.26
C SER A 35 4.58 1.61 -24.11
N VAL A 36 4.85 1.16 -22.90
CA VAL A 36 4.24 1.71 -21.70
C VAL A 36 5.22 1.70 -20.52
N GLY A 37 5.23 2.80 -19.77
CA GLY A 37 5.91 2.91 -18.49
C GLY A 37 4.88 3.06 -17.38
N ILE A 38 5.05 2.33 -16.28
CA ILE A 38 4.22 2.45 -15.08
C ILE A 38 5.11 2.83 -13.91
N VAL A 39 4.70 3.81 -13.13
CA VAL A 39 5.33 4.17 -11.85
C VAL A 39 4.25 4.12 -10.77
N ILE A 40 4.48 3.36 -9.73
CA ILE A 40 3.66 3.35 -8.51
C ILE A 40 4.43 4.09 -7.43
N ILE A 41 3.77 5.02 -6.77
CA ILE A 41 4.35 5.85 -5.72
C ILE A 41 3.56 5.65 -4.45
N ASP A 42 4.24 5.48 -3.34
CA ASP A 42 3.65 5.35 -2.02
C ASP A 42 4.38 6.29 -1.04
N ILE A 43 3.64 7.21 -0.45
CA ILE A 43 4.17 8.19 0.49
C ILE A 43 4.32 7.53 1.86
N ASN A 44 5.52 7.63 2.42
CA ASN A 44 5.84 6.91 3.65
C ASN A 44 5.15 7.54 4.87
N GLU A 45 4.62 6.68 5.75
CA GLU A 45 4.13 7.05 7.09
C GLU A 45 2.99 8.08 7.12
N VAL A 46 2.15 8.12 6.10
CA VAL A 46 1.04 9.10 6.01
C VAL A 46 0.14 9.04 7.26
N ARG A 47 -0.06 7.86 7.84
CA ARG A 47 -0.83 7.72 9.08
C ARG A 47 -0.18 8.45 10.26
N ASN A 48 1.14 8.36 10.41
CA ASN A 48 1.86 9.07 11.47
C ASN A 48 1.81 10.58 11.24
N ILE A 49 1.90 11.01 9.97
CA ILE A 49 1.77 12.41 9.55
C ILE A 49 0.36 12.93 9.88
N PHE A 50 -0.65 12.13 9.61
CA PHE A 50 -2.04 12.47 9.95
C PHE A 50 -2.23 12.62 11.46
N ASP A 51 -1.70 11.68 12.25
CA ASP A 51 -1.83 11.70 13.71
C ASP A 51 -1.11 12.92 14.35
N GLU A 52 -0.02 13.37 13.72
CA GLU A 52 0.78 14.49 14.22
C GLU A 52 0.30 15.87 13.71
N PHE A 53 -0.04 15.97 12.42
CA PHE A 53 -0.31 17.25 11.75
C PHE A 53 -1.77 17.44 11.28
N GLY A 54 -2.57 16.38 11.31
CA GLY A 54 -3.98 16.39 10.92
C GLY A 54 -4.25 16.33 9.42
N GLN A 55 -5.54 16.21 9.07
CA GLN A 55 -6.02 15.96 7.70
C GLN A 55 -5.59 17.05 6.70
N SER A 56 -5.73 18.32 7.06
CA SER A 56 -5.40 19.42 6.14
C SER A 56 -3.93 19.44 5.72
N PHE A 57 -3.05 18.97 6.61
CA PHE A 57 -1.63 18.85 6.29
C PHE A 57 -1.39 17.70 5.30
N VAL A 58 -2.00 16.54 5.54
CA VAL A 58 -1.91 15.39 4.62
C VAL A 58 -2.46 15.75 3.24
N ASP A 59 -3.61 16.44 3.17
CA ASP A 59 -4.18 16.87 1.89
C ASP A 59 -3.21 17.79 1.10
N ASN A 60 -2.57 18.74 1.77
CA ASN A 60 -1.57 19.59 1.14
C ASN A 60 -0.34 18.79 0.67
N LEU A 61 0.13 17.85 1.47
CA LEU A 61 1.23 16.96 1.09
C LEU A 61 0.89 16.14 -0.16
N MET A 62 -0.34 15.60 -0.26
CA MET A 62 -0.83 14.90 -1.46
C MET A 62 -0.85 15.81 -2.68
N ILE A 63 -1.30 17.06 -2.52
CA ILE A 63 -1.28 18.06 -3.60
C ILE A 63 0.15 18.36 -4.06
N ASP A 64 1.11 18.44 -3.15
CA ASP A 64 2.50 18.73 -3.49
C ASP A 64 3.15 17.54 -4.21
N TYR A 65 2.87 16.29 -3.80
CA TYR A 65 3.30 15.11 -4.54
C TYR A 65 2.66 15.05 -5.93
N TYR A 66 1.37 15.33 -6.06
CA TYR A 66 0.72 15.40 -7.37
C TYR A 66 1.38 16.45 -8.30
N ARG A 67 1.66 17.64 -7.79
CA ARG A 67 2.36 18.70 -8.54
C ARG A 67 3.77 18.28 -8.97
N LEU A 68 4.48 17.56 -8.10
CA LEU A 68 5.78 17.01 -8.44
C LEU A 68 5.66 16.00 -9.60
N LEU A 69 4.67 15.09 -9.52
CA LEU A 69 4.43 14.10 -10.57
C LEU A 69 4.04 14.75 -11.90
N ASP A 70 3.14 15.71 -11.89
CA ASP A 70 2.71 16.46 -13.09
C ASP A 70 3.88 17.22 -13.75
N LYS A 71 4.77 17.78 -12.94
CA LYS A 71 5.98 18.44 -13.42
C LYS A 71 6.97 17.46 -14.06
N VAL A 72 7.15 16.27 -13.46
CA VAL A 72 8.12 15.26 -13.94
C VAL A 72 7.57 14.48 -15.13
N PHE A 73 6.26 14.21 -15.15
CA PHE A 73 5.57 13.42 -16.17
C PHE A 73 4.47 14.23 -16.91
N PRO A 74 4.81 15.34 -17.57
CA PRO A 74 3.84 16.35 -18.04
C PRO A 74 2.89 15.85 -19.16
N LYS A 75 3.14 14.67 -19.73
CA LYS A 75 2.33 14.08 -20.80
C LYS A 75 1.69 12.74 -20.40
N SER A 76 1.74 12.43 -19.12
CA SER A 76 1.33 11.13 -18.60
C SER A 76 0.03 11.26 -17.82
N CYS A 77 -0.70 10.15 -17.69
CA CYS A 77 -1.87 10.09 -16.84
C CYS A 77 -1.45 9.80 -15.39
N ILE A 78 -1.82 10.67 -14.48
CA ILE A 78 -1.54 10.53 -13.05
C ILE A 78 -2.83 10.20 -12.33
N TYR A 79 -2.80 9.13 -11.56
CA TYR A 79 -3.95 8.59 -10.82
C TYR A 79 -3.64 8.60 -9.32
N ARG A 80 -4.59 9.04 -8.50
CA ARG A 80 -4.58 8.78 -7.07
C ARG A 80 -5.34 7.48 -6.81
N ILE A 81 -4.62 6.45 -6.40
CA ILE A 81 -5.15 5.08 -6.31
C ILE A 81 -5.45 4.63 -4.88
N GLY A 82 -4.96 5.38 -3.89
CA GLY A 82 -5.18 5.16 -2.46
C GLY A 82 -5.11 6.45 -1.66
N ASP A 83 -5.07 6.32 -0.35
CA ASP A 83 -4.95 7.46 0.56
C ASP A 83 -3.57 8.11 0.46
N ASP A 84 -2.54 7.29 0.25
CA ASP A 84 -1.12 7.63 0.19
C ASP A 84 -0.43 7.20 -1.13
N ASP A 85 -1.21 6.66 -2.09
CA ASP A 85 -0.68 6.04 -3.30
C ASP A 85 -1.05 6.79 -4.56
N PHE A 86 -0.07 6.93 -5.47
CA PHE A 86 -0.26 7.41 -6.83
C PHE A 86 0.25 6.39 -7.85
N ALA A 87 -0.37 6.38 -9.02
CA ALA A 87 0.15 5.70 -10.21
C ALA A 87 0.33 6.69 -11.34
N VAL A 88 1.43 6.56 -12.08
CA VAL A 88 1.69 7.31 -13.31
C VAL A 88 1.78 6.33 -14.46
N ILE A 89 1.05 6.59 -15.54
CA ILE A 89 1.08 5.79 -16.76
C ILE A 89 1.58 6.65 -17.91
N CYS A 90 2.70 6.23 -18.48
CA CYS A 90 3.37 6.88 -19.60
C CYS A 90 3.17 6.03 -20.85
N GLU A 91 2.32 6.47 -21.77
CA GLU A 91 2.04 5.77 -23.02
C GLU A 91 3.00 6.19 -24.12
N ASN A 92 3.40 5.24 -24.96
CA ASN A 92 4.20 5.47 -26.17
C ASN A 92 5.49 6.30 -25.88
N ILE A 93 6.13 6.00 -24.76
CA ILE A 93 7.36 6.64 -24.32
C ILE A 93 8.58 5.77 -24.59
N SER A 94 9.68 6.35 -25.04
CA SER A 94 10.94 5.60 -25.14
C SER A 94 11.47 5.18 -23.78
N GLN A 95 12.17 4.05 -23.71
CA GLN A 95 12.78 3.59 -22.47
C GLN A 95 13.73 4.64 -21.86
N CYS A 96 14.48 5.33 -22.70
CA CYS A 96 15.45 6.35 -22.27
C CYS A 96 14.73 7.51 -21.59
N ASP A 97 13.70 8.07 -22.26
CA ASP A 97 12.93 9.20 -21.73
C ASP A 97 12.20 8.81 -20.43
N PHE A 98 11.62 7.61 -20.38
CA PHE A 98 10.97 7.11 -19.17
C PHE A 98 11.94 6.98 -18.01
N LEU A 99 13.12 6.36 -18.23
CA LEU A 99 14.12 6.22 -17.17
C LEU A 99 14.71 7.55 -16.71
N ASP A 100 14.84 8.55 -17.61
CA ASP A 100 15.26 9.89 -17.25
C ASP A 100 14.24 10.59 -16.37
N GLN A 101 12.93 10.46 -16.69
CA GLN A 101 11.85 10.96 -15.83
C GLN A 101 11.85 10.26 -14.47
N VAL A 102 12.02 8.94 -14.42
CA VAL A 102 12.11 8.19 -13.16
C VAL A 102 13.31 8.64 -12.32
N ARG A 103 14.49 8.89 -12.94
CA ARG A 103 15.66 9.43 -12.23
C ARG A 103 15.38 10.82 -11.67
N ALA A 104 14.73 11.69 -12.46
CA ALA A 104 14.35 13.02 -12.02
C ALA A 104 13.38 12.98 -10.84
N LEU A 105 12.41 12.06 -10.86
CA LEU A 105 11.50 11.81 -9.74
C LEU A 105 12.27 11.34 -8.50
N LYS A 106 13.12 10.31 -8.63
CA LYS A 106 13.92 9.78 -7.50
C LYS A 106 14.74 10.85 -6.79
N GLY A 107 15.27 11.82 -7.53
CA GLY A 107 16.00 12.95 -6.95
C GLY A 107 15.14 13.94 -6.17
N GLN A 108 13.82 13.86 -6.25
CA GLN A 108 12.86 14.80 -5.68
C GLN A 108 11.81 14.15 -4.76
N LEU A 109 11.94 12.86 -4.43
CA LEU A 109 10.96 12.12 -3.61
C LEU A 109 10.88 12.60 -2.15
N LYS A 110 11.74 13.51 -1.75
CA LYS A 110 11.69 14.13 -0.43
C LYS A 110 11.06 15.51 -0.52
N ILE A 111 9.89 15.70 0.10
CA ILE A 111 9.20 16.97 0.26
C ILE A 111 9.25 17.36 1.73
N GLY A 112 10.03 18.40 2.08
CA GLY A 112 10.32 18.71 3.48
C GLY A 112 11.03 17.56 4.16
N ASP A 113 10.44 17.04 5.23
CA ASP A 113 10.92 15.86 5.95
C ASP A 113 10.23 14.55 5.51
N PHE A 114 9.28 14.62 4.59
CA PHE A 114 8.47 13.50 4.14
C PHE A 114 9.06 12.88 2.88
N THR A 115 9.00 11.56 2.80
CA THR A 115 9.59 10.77 1.71
C THR A 115 8.55 9.84 1.11
N ALA A 116 8.80 9.40 -0.12
CA ALA A 116 8.01 8.38 -0.79
C ALA A 116 8.92 7.31 -1.37
N CYS A 117 8.38 6.11 -1.53
CA CYS A 117 9.00 5.00 -2.25
C CYS A 117 8.34 4.85 -3.61
N ILE A 118 9.08 4.37 -4.60
CA ILE A 118 8.54 4.11 -5.95
C ILE A 118 8.92 2.74 -6.47
N GLY A 119 7.96 2.12 -7.15
CA GLY A 119 8.22 1.00 -8.04
C GLY A 119 7.91 1.40 -9.47
N TYR A 120 8.66 0.89 -10.44
CA TYR A 120 8.45 1.25 -11.83
C TYR A 120 8.83 0.11 -12.77
N VAL A 121 8.19 0.10 -13.93
CA VAL A 121 8.45 -0.84 -15.01
C VAL A 121 8.24 -0.14 -16.34
N TRP A 122 8.99 -0.53 -17.35
CA TRP A 122 8.79 -0.11 -18.73
C TRP A 122 8.90 -1.33 -19.64
N ASP A 123 8.04 -1.41 -20.66
CA ASP A 123 8.07 -2.46 -21.65
C ASP A 123 7.51 -1.95 -22.98
N ASP A 124 8.07 -2.44 -24.10
CA ASP A 124 7.61 -2.20 -25.47
C ASP A 124 7.00 -3.44 -26.12
N TYR A 125 7.01 -4.55 -25.41
CA TYR A 125 6.53 -5.84 -25.90
C TYR A 125 5.35 -6.40 -25.09
N GLU A 126 5.36 -6.20 -23.76
CA GLU A 126 4.31 -6.71 -22.87
C GLU A 126 3.01 -5.90 -23.06
N LYS A 127 1.95 -6.61 -23.42
CA LYS A 127 0.61 -6.03 -23.63
C LYS A 127 -0.32 -6.25 -22.45
N ASP A 128 0.12 -6.97 -21.43
CA ASP A 128 -0.62 -7.18 -20.19
C ASP A 128 -0.23 -6.12 -19.15
N ILE A 129 -0.96 -5.01 -19.18
CA ILE A 129 -0.76 -3.88 -18.26
C ILE A 129 -0.87 -4.33 -16.81
N LYS A 130 -1.74 -5.30 -16.51
CA LYS A 130 -1.91 -5.81 -15.14
C LYS A 130 -0.68 -6.58 -14.65
N ARG A 131 -0.01 -7.29 -15.55
CA ARG A 131 1.26 -7.96 -15.22
C ARG A 131 2.38 -6.94 -14.98
N MET A 132 2.42 -5.88 -15.78
CA MET A 132 3.37 -4.79 -15.56
C MET A 132 3.09 -4.05 -14.24
N GLU A 133 1.83 -3.80 -13.93
CA GLU A 133 1.41 -3.24 -12.64
C GLU A 133 1.96 -4.07 -11.47
N ASN A 134 1.79 -5.39 -11.50
CA ASN A 134 2.31 -6.29 -10.48
C ASN A 134 3.83 -6.18 -10.34
N HIS A 135 4.58 -6.09 -11.45
CA HIS A 135 6.03 -5.87 -11.41
C HIS A 135 6.40 -4.52 -10.76
N ALA A 136 5.65 -3.46 -11.07
CA ALA A 136 5.88 -2.16 -10.43
C ALA A 136 5.63 -2.23 -8.92
N TYR A 137 4.59 -2.94 -8.46
CA TYR A 137 4.35 -3.19 -7.04
C TYR A 137 5.45 -4.02 -6.38
N ASP A 138 5.97 -5.05 -7.05
CA ASP A 138 7.10 -5.83 -6.54
C ASP A 138 8.34 -4.95 -6.33
N MET A 139 8.62 -4.05 -7.27
CA MET A 139 9.73 -3.09 -7.17
C MET A 139 9.50 -2.08 -6.04
N LEU A 140 8.29 -1.53 -5.92
CA LEU A 140 7.90 -0.63 -4.82
C LEU A 140 8.10 -1.31 -3.46
N TYR A 141 7.64 -2.56 -3.37
CA TYR A 141 7.80 -3.33 -2.15
C TYR A 141 9.29 -3.48 -1.75
N MET A 142 10.15 -3.82 -2.70
CA MET A 142 11.60 -3.93 -2.44
C MET A 142 12.21 -2.59 -2.01
N GLU A 143 11.74 -1.48 -2.59
CA GLU A 143 12.20 -0.13 -2.23
C GLU A 143 11.72 0.25 -0.82
N LYS A 144 10.47 -0.05 -0.46
CA LYS A 144 9.95 0.14 0.90
C LYS A 144 10.73 -0.67 1.93
N GLN A 145 11.07 -1.92 1.64
CA GLN A 145 11.92 -2.71 2.55
C GLN A 145 13.25 -2.02 2.82
N LYS A 146 13.93 -1.53 1.76
CA LYS A 146 15.20 -0.79 1.91
C LYS A 146 15.03 0.48 2.72
N TRP A 147 13.92 1.21 2.49
CA TRP A 147 13.63 2.45 3.21
C TRP A 147 13.43 2.18 4.72
N TYR A 148 12.67 1.14 5.07
CA TYR A 148 12.53 0.70 6.45
C TYR A 148 13.86 0.25 7.06
N ASP A 149 14.66 -0.50 6.32
CA ASP A 149 15.98 -0.97 6.76
C ASP A 149 16.96 0.18 7.02
N GLN A 150 16.90 1.27 6.23
CA GLN A 150 17.75 2.46 6.39
C GLN A 150 17.27 3.38 7.52
N LYS A 151 15.96 3.46 7.75
CA LYS A 151 15.39 4.28 8.83
C LYS A 151 15.72 3.71 10.21
N ASP A 152 15.95 2.40 10.26
CA ASP A 152 16.28 1.66 11.45
C ASP A 152 17.46 0.72 11.18
N GLU A 153 18.67 1.04 11.65
CA GLU A 153 19.66 0.01 11.97
C GLU A 153 19.08 -1.03 12.98
N HIS A 154 17.93 -0.71 13.56
CA HIS A 154 17.08 -1.59 14.37
C HIS A 154 16.10 -2.43 13.55
N SER A 155 15.70 -2.07 12.32
CA SER A 155 14.58 -2.68 11.58
C SER A 155 14.91 -4.07 11.01
N TYR A 156 16.14 -4.32 10.58
CA TYR A 156 16.55 -5.68 10.23
C TYR A 156 16.55 -6.61 11.47
N LYS A 157 16.93 -6.09 12.64
CA LYS A 157 16.66 -6.73 13.92
C LYS A 157 15.16 -6.90 14.17
N TRP A 158 14.30 -5.97 13.72
CA TRP A 158 12.86 -6.01 13.98
C TRP A 158 12.13 -7.12 13.23
N SER A 159 12.38 -7.40 11.96
CA SER A 159 11.69 -8.47 11.25
C SER A 159 12.09 -9.86 11.77
N THR A 160 13.38 -10.06 12.04
CA THR A 160 13.89 -11.29 12.65
C THR A 160 13.49 -11.34 14.13
N LEU A 161 13.64 -10.23 14.87
CA LEU A 161 13.24 -10.14 16.28
C LEU A 161 11.72 -10.27 16.44
N THR A 162 10.92 -9.68 15.56
CA THR A 162 9.45 -9.81 15.57
C THR A 162 9.04 -11.26 15.31
N ARG A 163 9.69 -11.96 14.40
CA ARG A 163 9.47 -13.38 14.14
C ARG A 163 9.83 -14.24 15.36
N GLU A 164 10.98 -14.02 15.95
CA GLU A 164 11.46 -14.75 17.15
C GLU A 164 10.57 -14.44 18.37
N LEU A 165 10.20 -13.18 18.57
CA LEU A 165 9.32 -12.75 19.67
C LEU A 165 7.92 -13.37 19.53
N VAL A 166 7.34 -13.35 18.33
CA VAL A 166 6.00 -13.91 18.13
C VAL A 166 6.00 -15.41 18.30
N LYS A 167 6.99 -16.12 17.80
CA LYS A 167 7.14 -17.55 18.04
C LYS A 167 7.26 -17.85 19.52
N LYS A 168 8.11 -17.11 20.21
CA LYS A 168 8.29 -17.24 21.65
C LYS A 168 7.00 -16.93 22.41
N ASP A 169 6.31 -15.85 22.05
CA ASP A 169 5.04 -15.49 22.71
C ASP A 169 3.94 -16.52 22.45
N ILE A 170 3.95 -17.21 21.29
CA ILE A 170 3.07 -18.35 21.03
C ILE A 170 3.45 -19.54 21.91
N GLU A 171 4.73 -19.89 21.99
CA GLU A 171 5.25 -21.00 22.82
C GLU A 171 5.02 -20.73 24.32
N ASP A 172 5.19 -19.50 24.77
CA ASP A 172 4.96 -19.05 26.14
C ASP A 172 3.46 -18.90 26.50
N GLY A 173 2.54 -19.17 25.56
CA GLY A 173 1.10 -19.10 25.76
C GLY A 173 0.57 -17.66 25.95
N MET A 174 1.29 -16.64 25.46
CA MET A 174 0.87 -15.25 25.55
C MET A 174 -0.30 -14.93 24.61
N PHE A 175 -0.50 -15.73 23.56
CA PHE A 175 -1.66 -15.64 22.69
C PHE A 175 -2.65 -16.75 23.00
N PHE A 176 -3.93 -16.41 22.96
CA PHE A 176 -5.01 -17.39 23.13
C PHE A 176 -6.21 -16.99 22.26
N VAL A 177 -7.02 -17.98 21.92
CA VAL A 177 -8.16 -17.82 21.04
C VAL A 177 -9.45 -18.02 21.83
N TYR A 178 -10.33 -17.01 21.79
CA TYR A 178 -11.72 -17.17 22.22
C TYR A 178 -12.60 -17.49 21.02
N LEU A 179 -13.56 -18.37 21.23
CA LEU A 179 -14.59 -18.67 20.27
C LEU A 179 -15.87 -17.94 20.69
N GLN A 180 -16.26 -16.95 19.89
CA GLN A 180 -17.54 -16.26 20.07
C GLN A 180 -18.62 -16.96 19.26
N PRO A 181 -19.63 -17.58 19.92
CA PRO A 181 -20.66 -18.32 19.21
C PRO A 181 -21.52 -17.40 18.37
N LYS A 182 -21.87 -17.86 17.17
CA LYS A 182 -22.86 -17.23 16.27
C LYS A 182 -24.18 -18.00 16.38
N VAL A 183 -25.20 -17.36 16.92
CA VAL A 183 -26.52 -17.96 17.20
C VAL A 183 -27.52 -17.46 16.18
N ASP A 184 -28.31 -18.38 15.63
CA ASP A 184 -29.48 -18.05 14.84
C ASP A 184 -30.65 -17.74 15.78
N TYR A 185 -31.06 -16.49 15.81
CA TYR A 185 -32.17 -16.00 16.66
C TYR A 185 -33.55 -16.60 16.33
N SER A 186 -33.69 -17.21 15.15
CA SER A 186 -34.96 -17.81 14.75
C SER A 186 -35.24 -19.17 15.40
N ASN A 187 -34.17 -19.88 15.80
CA ASN A 187 -34.28 -21.25 16.33
C ASN A 187 -33.35 -21.52 17.54
N ASP A 188 -32.74 -20.49 18.09
CA ASP A 188 -31.80 -20.54 19.23
C ASP A 188 -30.64 -21.56 19.06
N ARG A 189 -30.23 -21.80 17.80
CA ARG A 189 -29.15 -22.74 17.50
C ARG A 189 -27.85 -22.01 17.19
N CYS A 190 -26.77 -22.49 17.79
CA CYS A 190 -25.44 -22.09 17.40
C CYS A 190 -25.09 -22.76 16.06
N TYR A 191 -24.77 -21.96 15.04
CA TYR A 191 -24.38 -22.44 13.71
C TYR A 191 -22.89 -22.27 13.39
N GLY A 192 -22.14 -21.62 14.29
CA GLY A 192 -20.72 -21.42 14.13
C GLY A 192 -20.13 -20.57 15.25
N ALA A 193 -18.88 -20.28 15.15
CA ALA A 193 -18.18 -19.36 16.05
C ALA A 193 -17.17 -18.52 15.31
N GLU A 194 -16.88 -17.34 15.84
CA GLU A 194 -15.78 -16.49 15.40
C GLU A 194 -14.58 -16.69 16.31
N ALA A 195 -13.42 -16.92 15.71
CA ALA A 195 -12.17 -17.07 16.44
C ALA A 195 -11.57 -15.69 16.69
N LEU A 196 -11.45 -15.32 17.95
CA LEU A 196 -10.95 -14.02 18.38
C LEU A 196 -9.64 -14.20 19.14
N VAL A 197 -8.54 -13.74 18.56
CA VAL A 197 -7.23 -13.75 19.23
C VAL A 197 -7.23 -12.75 20.39
N ARG A 198 -6.53 -13.11 21.46
CA ARG A 198 -6.24 -12.26 22.61
C ARG A 198 -4.77 -12.34 22.94
N TYR A 199 -4.23 -11.31 23.57
CA TYR A 199 -2.84 -11.18 23.94
C TYR A 199 -2.73 -10.82 25.41
N ALA A 200 -1.94 -11.58 26.17
CA ALA A 200 -1.85 -11.48 27.62
C ALA A 200 -0.93 -10.36 28.12
N LYS A 201 -0.06 -9.83 27.25
CA LYS A 201 0.84 -8.73 27.63
C LYS A 201 0.13 -7.36 27.60
N PRO A 202 0.69 -6.32 28.27
CA PRO A 202 0.11 -4.98 28.31
C PRO A 202 0.03 -4.27 26.95
N ASP A 203 0.75 -4.77 25.96
CA ASP A 203 0.73 -4.20 24.60
C ASP A 203 -0.63 -4.41 23.95
N ASN A 204 -1.05 -3.46 23.12
CA ASN A 204 -2.31 -3.56 22.42
C ASN A 204 -2.18 -4.61 21.31
N LEU A 205 -3.09 -5.58 21.28
CA LEU A 205 -3.15 -6.61 20.23
C LEU A 205 -3.15 -6.01 18.82
N ALA A 206 -3.83 -4.88 18.60
CA ALA A 206 -3.84 -4.18 17.31
C ALA A 206 -2.44 -3.75 16.87
N ASN A 207 -1.61 -3.25 17.80
CA ASN A 207 -0.22 -2.89 17.52
C ASN A 207 0.65 -4.12 17.21
N VAL A 208 0.36 -5.26 17.85
CA VAL A 208 1.06 -6.52 17.57
C VAL A 208 0.71 -7.03 16.17
N ILE A 209 -0.58 -7.00 15.81
CA ILE A 209 -1.05 -7.40 14.47
C ILE A 209 -0.44 -6.48 13.40
N ASP A 210 -0.50 -5.17 13.58
CA ASP A 210 0.10 -4.19 12.67
C ASP A 210 1.60 -4.45 12.45
N ARG A 211 2.35 -4.72 13.54
CA ARG A 211 3.77 -5.11 13.45
C ARG A 211 3.98 -6.42 12.71
N LEU A 212 3.09 -7.40 12.88
CA LEU A 212 3.16 -8.68 12.20
C LEU A 212 2.86 -8.57 10.72
N GLU A 213 1.90 -7.75 10.34
CA GLU A 213 1.57 -7.44 8.95
C GLU A 213 2.74 -6.72 8.28
N LYS A 214 3.24 -5.62 8.88
CA LYS A 214 4.39 -4.85 8.39
C LYS A 214 5.67 -5.70 8.25
N SER A 215 5.89 -6.64 9.17
CA SER A 215 7.04 -7.56 9.14
C SER A 215 6.80 -8.84 8.33
N ARG A 216 5.63 -9.00 7.69
CA ARG A 216 5.18 -10.22 6.98
C ARG A 216 5.21 -11.49 7.83
N ASN A 217 5.11 -11.34 9.13
CA ASN A 217 5.08 -12.44 10.08
C ASN A 217 3.65 -12.82 10.51
N ILE A 218 2.62 -12.16 9.97
CA ILE A 218 1.21 -12.43 10.28
C ILE A 218 0.83 -13.91 10.08
N LYS A 219 1.45 -14.59 9.13
CA LYS A 219 1.26 -16.03 8.87
C LYS A 219 1.46 -16.93 10.10
N TYR A 220 2.30 -16.53 11.06
CA TYR A 220 2.49 -17.29 12.29
C TYR A 220 1.27 -17.17 13.21
N MET A 221 0.62 -16.00 13.20
CA MET A 221 -0.64 -15.80 13.92
C MET A 221 -1.78 -16.56 13.26
N ASP A 222 -1.87 -16.53 11.92
CA ASP A 222 -2.90 -17.26 11.17
C ASP A 222 -2.79 -18.78 11.43
N LEU A 223 -1.57 -19.33 11.40
CA LEU A 223 -1.31 -20.73 11.73
C LEU A 223 -1.67 -21.06 13.19
N PHE A 224 -1.30 -20.19 14.14
CA PHE A 224 -1.65 -20.33 15.54
C PHE A 224 -3.17 -20.40 15.75
N VAL A 225 -3.91 -19.46 15.12
CA VAL A 225 -5.38 -19.46 15.19
C VAL A 225 -5.95 -20.75 14.61
N LEU A 226 -5.50 -21.13 13.41
CA LEU A 226 -5.97 -22.35 12.74
C LEU A 226 -5.73 -23.60 13.59
N GLU A 227 -4.54 -23.75 14.15
CA GLU A 227 -4.19 -24.88 15.02
C GLU A 227 -5.06 -24.95 16.29
N ASN A 228 -5.41 -23.78 16.87
CA ASN A 228 -6.23 -23.73 18.07
C ASN A 228 -7.72 -23.92 17.81
N VAL A 229 -8.20 -23.58 16.62
CA VAL A 229 -9.61 -23.82 16.22
C VAL A 229 -9.83 -25.26 15.78
N CYS A 230 -8.81 -25.95 15.25
CA CYS A 230 -8.90 -27.33 14.79
C CYS A 230 -8.65 -28.39 15.88
N LYS A 231 -8.30 -28.01 17.09
CA LYS A 231 -8.18 -28.88 18.28
C LYS A 231 -9.51 -29.03 18.99
#